data_be9ce5f7f7df666b3b959c507a48cd4e
#
_entry.id   be9ce5f7f7df666b3b959c507a48cd4e
#
_cell.length_a   1.000
_cell.length_b   1.000
_cell.length_c   1.000
_cell.angle_alpha   90.00
_cell.angle_beta   90.00
_cell.angle_gamma   90.00
#
_symmetry.space_group_name_H-M   'P 1'
#
loop_
_entity.id
_entity.type
_entity.pdbx_description
1 polymer ?
#
loop_
_entity_poly.entity_id
_entity_poly.type
_entity_poly.pdbx_seq_one_letter_code
_entity_poly.pdbx_strand_id
1 'polypeptide(L)'
;MTPQFDVIVCGGGLAGAAAALAACHSAKNVALIAPQNPTPDGRTTALMMPSVRFLKQLGVDSAFLEQAAPLKTMRIVDDTGRLFRSPPLTFRAQEISQEAFGYNILNAELQKILMHALHDVERVTVFKVAAEKITHEEDGVRIVLEDGAQLEGRILAGSDGRNSLVRRSAGISTRSWSYPQTAIVLNFDHEYDHDDTSNEFHTPAGPFTQVPLGRNRSSLVWAMNPLDAVDRRQNTDDDLGQQVEKRMHSMLGKVKIASARGFFPFSGLIATQLGKGRSVLLGEAGHVFPPIGAQGFNLGLRDVSVFMDLLRQIETGGEATIGDAFDRGRRSDVGSRTYGVDILNRSLLNGFLPVQMARYAGMTALAHIPPLRAFAMREGMGPARSLLPGVAN
;
A
#
# COMPACT_ATOMS: atom_id res chain seq x y z
N MET A 1 -24.43 -29.37 6.95
CA MET A 1 -23.23 -29.17 7.78
C MET A 1 -22.67 -27.81 7.40
N THR A 2 -22.29 -26.97 8.38
CA THR A 2 -21.63 -25.69 8.12
C THR A 2 -20.23 -25.97 7.55
N PRO A 3 -19.84 -25.32 6.42
CA PRO A 3 -18.52 -25.50 5.85
C PRO A 3 -17.43 -25.07 6.83
N GLN A 4 -16.41 -25.92 7.02
CA GLN A 4 -15.27 -25.65 7.91
C GLN A 4 -14.01 -25.32 7.12
N PHE A 5 -13.30 -24.25 7.53
CA PHE A 5 -12.08 -23.77 6.93
C PHE A 5 -10.94 -23.69 7.95
N ASP A 6 -9.72 -23.92 7.50
CA ASP A 6 -8.54 -23.66 8.33
C ASP A 6 -8.34 -22.15 8.50
N VAL A 7 -8.53 -21.40 7.39
CA VAL A 7 -8.38 -19.94 7.35
C VAL A 7 -9.56 -19.31 6.62
N ILE A 8 -10.15 -18.29 7.22
CA ILE A 8 -11.11 -17.40 6.54
C ILE A 8 -10.45 -16.02 6.37
N VAL A 9 -10.42 -15.55 5.13
CA VAL A 9 -9.95 -14.19 4.79
C VAL A 9 -11.16 -13.31 4.49
N CYS A 10 -11.39 -12.28 5.29
CA CYS A 10 -12.44 -11.29 5.06
C CYS A 10 -11.88 -10.08 4.31
N GLY A 11 -12.41 -9.83 3.11
CA GLY A 11 -12.05 -8.73 2.23
C GLY A 11 -11.32 -9.20 0.97
N GLY A 12 -11.93 -8.97 -0.19
CA GLY A 12 -11.44 -9.38 -1.51
C GLY A 12 -10.54 -8.36 -2.21
N GLY A 13 -10.02 -7.35 -1.50
CA GLY A 13 -9.04 -6.40 -2.05
C GLY A 13 -7.65 -7.02 -2.27
N LEU A 14 -6.69 -6.21 -2.72
CA LEU A 14 -5.32 -6.67 -3.03
C LEU A 14 -4.67 -7.43 -1.86
N ALA A 15 -4.80 -6.92 -0.63
CA ALA A 15 -4.24 -7.56 0.55
C ALA A 15 -4.92 -8.90 0.87
N GLY A 16 -6.24 -8.98 0.71
CA GLY A 16 -6.99 -10.21 0.98
C GLY A 16 -6.76 -11.29 -0.07
N ALA A 17 -6.71 -10.92 -1.34
CA ALA A 17 -6.37 -11.86 -2.41
C ALA A 17 -4.95 -12.42 -2.22
N ALA A 18 -3.97 -11.56 -1.90
CA ALA A 18 -2.61 -12.00 -1.58
C ALA A 18 -2.57 -12.87 -0.31
N ALA A 19 -3.38 -12.55 0.72
CA ALA A 19 -3.46 -13.35 1.95
C ALA A 19 -4.07 -14.73 1.72
N ALA A 20 -5.11 -14.83 0.89
CA ALA A 20 -5.71 -16.10 0.51
C ALA A 20 -4.71 -16.99 -0.24
N LEU A 21 -3.97 -16.43 -1.23
CA LEU A 21 -2.89 -17.15 -1.91
C LEU A 21 -1.81 -17.61 -0.93
N ALA A 22 -1.37 -16.74 -0.02
CA ALA A 22 -0.38 -17.07 0.99
C ALA A 22 -0.85 -18.18 1.93
N ALA A 23 -2.12 -18.14 2.36
CA ALA A 23 -2.70 -19.15 3.23
C ALA A 23 -2.70 -20.54 2.59
N CYS A 24 -2.89 -20.64 1.27
CA CYS A 24 -2.88 -21.92 0.55
C CYS A 24 -1.55 -22.68 0.62
N HIS A 25 -0.44 -22.02 0.99
CA HIS A 25 0.84 -22.70 1.18
C HIS A 25 0.89 -23.55 2.46
N SER A 26 -0.02 -23.31 3.40
CA SER A 26 0.01 -23.97 4.72
C SER A 26 -1.35 -24.54 5.15
N ALA A 27 -2.45 -23.94 4.69
CA ALA A 27 -3.80 -24.37 5.00
C ALA A 27 -4.36 -25.33 3.94
N LYS A 28 -5.23 -26.24 4.36
CA LYS A 28 -5.89 -27.20 3.44
C LYS A 28 -7.11 -26.57 2.79
N ASN A 29 -7.93 -25.85 3.57
CA ASN A 29 -9.14 -25.21 3.12
C ASN A 29 -9.12 -23.71 3.49
N VAL A 30 -9.26 -22.85 2.49
CA VAL A 30 -9.28 -21.40 2.66
C VAL A 30 -10.58 -20.84 2.13
N ALA A 31 -11.26 -20.00 2.92
CA ALA A 31 -12.38 -19.20 2.46
C ALA A 31 -11.91 -17.76 2.20
N LEU A 32 -12.25 -17.18 1.05
CA LEU A 32 -12.10 -15.76 0.76
C LEU A 32 -13.48 -15.12 0.64
N ILE A 33 -13.82 -14.25 1.58
CA ILE A 33 -15.04 -13.42 1.53
C ILE A 33 -14.70 -12.16 0.75
N ALA A 34 -15.12 -12.14 -0.52
CA ALA A 34 -14.79 -11.11 -1.50
C ALA A 34 -16.07 -10.58 -2.16
N PRO A 35 -16.84 -9.70 -1.48
CA PRO A 35 -17.99 -9.06 -2.09
C PRO A 35 -17.55 -8.29 -3.34
N GLN A 36 -18.44 -8.12 -4.31
CA GLN A 36 -18.11 -7.44 -5.56
C GLN A 36 -17.54 -6.06 -5.29
N ASN A 37 -16.35 -5.81 -5.83
CA ASN A 37 -15.68 -4.53 -5.69
C ASN A 37 -16.35 -3.45 -6.55
N PRO A 38 -16.34 -2.20 -6.10
CA PRO A 38 -16.77 -1.06 -6.90
C PRO A 38 -15.93 -0.94 -8.19
N THR A 39 -16.43 -0.14 -9.13
CA THR A 39 -15.77 0.15 -10.40
C THR A 39 -14.30 0.57 -10.18
N PRO A 40 -13.37 0.09 -11.01
CA PRO A 40 -11.97 0.52 -10.95
C PRO A 40 -11.83 2.04 -10.99
N ASP A 41 -11.04 2.61 -10.09
CA ASP A 41 -10.92 4.06 -9.86
C ASP A 41 -9.63 4.67 -10.43
N GLY A 42 -8.89 3.90 -11.23
CA GLY A 42 -7.63 4.35 -11.85
C GLY A 42 -6.44 4.43 -10.88
N ARG A 43 -6.59 4.05 -9.62
CA ARG A 43 -5.47 4.00 -8.68
C ARG A 43 -4.41 3.00 -9.11
N THR A 44 -3.16 3.36 -8.81
CA THR A 44 -2.01 2.49 -9.00
C THR A 44 -1.34 2.18 -7.66
N THR A 45 -0.52 1.16 -7.67
CA THR A 45 0.36 0.85 -6.56
C THR A 45 1.79 0.63 -7.06
N ALA A 46 2.73 1.34 -6.44
CA ALA A 46 4.15 1.12 -6.66
C ALA A 46 4.62 0.07 -5.65
N LEU A 47 4.97 -1.12 -6.14
CA LEU A 47 5.53 -2.20 -5.33
C LEU A 47 7.04 -2.11 -5.33
N MET A 48 7.63 -1.96 -4.14
CA MET A 48 9.07 -1.99 -3.96
C MET A 48 9.62 -3.42 -4.14
N MET A 49 10.89 -3.56 -4.49
CA MET A 49 11.51 -4.85 -4.79
C MET A 49 11.25 -5.95 -3.75
N PRO A 50 11.24 -5.69 -2.42
CA PRO A 50 10.86 -6.74 -1.46
C PRO A 50 9.44 -7.28 -1.69
N SER A 51 8.48 -6.40 -1.98
CA SER A 51 7.09 -6.82 -2.29
C SER A 51 7.01 -7.60 -3.60
N VAL A 52 7.77 -7.21 -4.62
CA VAL A 52 7.87 -7.95 -5.89
C VAL A 52 8.43 -9.37 -5.66
N ARG A 53 9.46 -9.50 -4.82
CA ARG A 53 9.99 -10.81 -4.43
C ARG A 53 8.97 -11.66 -3.68
N PHE A 54 8.11 -11.03 -2.88
CA PHE A 54 7.02 -11.74 -2.21
C PHE A 54 5.95 -12.21 -3.24
N LEU A 55 5.61 -11.40 -4.25
CA LEU A 55 4.73 -11.85 -5.34
C LEU A 55 5.31 -13.07 -6.07
N LYS A 56 6.63 -13.17 -6.19
CA LYS A 56 7.31 -14.36 -6.73
C LYS A 56 7.06 -15.60 -5.86
N GLN A 57 7.10 -15.46 -4.54
CA GLN A 57 6.76 -16.57 -3.63
C GLN A 57 5.30 -17.00 -3.76
N LEU A 58 4.42 -16.08 -4.15
CA LEU A 58 3.01 -16.38 -4.44
C LEU A 58 2.78 -16.92 -5.87
N GLY A 59 3.82 -16.98 -6.71
CA GLY A 59 3.74 -17.50 -8.08
C GLY A 59 3.07 -16.57 -9.09
N VAL A 60 3.02 -15.25 -8.81
CA VAL A 60 2.32 -14.26 -9.66
C VAL A 60 3.26 -13.19 -10.25
N ASP A 61 4.58 -13.32 -10.06
CA ASP A 61 5.55 -12.30 -10.48
C ASP A 61 5.63 -12.13 -12.00
N SER A 62 5.56 -13.18 -12.78
CA SER A 62 5.64 -13.11 -14.25
C SER A 62 4.48 -12.28 -14.82
N ALA A 63 3.24 -12.63 -14.47
CA ALA A 63 2.05 -11.90 -14.90
C ALA A 63 2.04 -10.44 -14.40
N PHE A 64 2.59 -10.20 -13.19
CA PHE A 64 2.76 -8.86 -12.65
C PHE A 64 3.77 -8.04 -13.47
N LEU A 65 4.96 -8.58 -13.77
CA LEU A 65 6.03 -7.87 -14.47
C LEU A 65 5.66 -7.53 -15.92
N GLU A 66 4.84 -8.34 -16.57
CA GLU A 66 4.31 -8.05 -17.92
C GLU A 66 3.44 -6.79 -17.99
N GLN A 67 2.78 -6.44 -16.88
CA GLN A 67 1.82 -5.32 -16.81
C GLN A 67 2.36 -4.10 -16.05
N ALA A 68 3.49 -4.24 -15.37
CA ALA A 68 4.01 -3.23 -14.46
C ALA A 68 5.13 -2.39 -15.10
N ALA A 69 5.14 -1.09 -14.82
CA ALA A 69 6.18 -0.18 -15.25
C ALA A 69 7.31 -0.12 -14.21
N PRO A 70 8.60 -0.26 -14.61
CA PRO A 70 9.73 -0.19 -13.70
C PRO A 70 9.94 1.23 -13.15
N LEU A 71 10.48 1.32 -11.93
CA LEU A 71 10.89 2.54 -11.26
C LEU A 71 12.41 2.51 -11.07
N LYS A 72 13.16 2.95 -12.09
CA LYS A 72 14.63 2.92 -12.08
C LYS A 72 15.25 4.13 -11.43
N THR A 73 14.56 5.26 -11.54
CA THR A 73 15.00 6.55 -11.01
C THR A 73 13.90 7.18 -10.16
N MET A 74 14.26 7.72 -9.01
CA MET A 74 13.40 8.55 -8.17
C MET A 74 14.00 9.94 -8.06
N ARG A 75 13.25 10.96 -8.41
CA ARG A 75 13.67 12.37 -8.33
C ARG A 75 12.78 13.11 -7.36
N ILE A 76 13.38 13.79 -6.40
CA ILE A 76 12.70 14.65 -5.44
C ILE A 76 13.11 16.10 -5.71
N VAL A 77 12.12 16.96 -5.91
CA VAL A 77 12.29 18.38 -6.20
C VAL A 77 11.61 19.21 -5.12
N ASP A 78 12.35 20.14 -4.51
CA ASP A 78 11.77 21.12 -3.58
C ASP A 78 11.13 22.26 -4.37
N ASP A 79 9.82 22.15 -4.60
CA ASP A 79 8.99 23.14 -5.31
C ASP A 79 8.12 23.96 -4.33
N THR A 80 8.61 24.13 -3.09
CA THR A 80 7.86 24.84 -2.05
C THR A 80 7.84 26.35 -2.21
N GLY A 81 8.71 26.93 -3.04
CA GLY A 81 8.87 28.38 -3.18
C GLY A 81 9.44 29.07 -1.93
N ARG A 82 9.92 28.32 -0.93
CA ARG A 82 10.44 28.83 0.34
C ARG A 82 11.88 29.34 0.23
N LEU A 83 12.35 30.09 1.25
CA LEU A 83 13.69 30.68 1.26
C LEU A 83 14.80 29.62 1.21
N PHE A 84 14.68 28.55 2.00
CA PHE A 84 15.61 27.43 1.99
C PHE A 84 15.04 26.30 1.14
N ARG A 85 15.53 26.19 -0.08
CA ARG A 85 15.17 25.11 -1.02
C ARG A 85 16.31 24.10 -1.09
N SER A 86 15.93 22.84 -0.95
CA SER A 86 16.87 21.74 -1.13
C SER A 86 17.22 21.59 -2.62
N PRO A 87 18.47 21.23 -2.95
CA PRO A 87 18.81 20.86 -4.32
C PRO A 87 17.97 19.65 -4.76
N PRO A 88 17.68 19.49 -6.06
CA PRO A 88 17.02 18.29 -6.55
C PRO A 88 17.84 17.04 -6.21
N LEU A 89 17.19 16.04 -5.65
CA LEU A 89 17.81 14.74 -5.34
C LEU A 89 17.34 13.71 -6.37
N THR A 90 18.30 13.06 -7.00
CA THR A 90 18.01 11.97 -7.96
C THR A 90 18.66 10.69 -7.43
N PHE A 91 17.88 9.69 -7.13
CA PHE A 91 18.31 8.36 -6.71
C PHE A 91 18.16 7.41 -7.90
N ARG A 92 19.18 6.61 -8.18
CA ARG A 92 19.14 5.57 -9.21
C ARG A 92 19.27 4.19 -8.57
N ALA A 93 18.44 3.24 -8.97
CA ALA A 93 18.45 1.89 -8.43
C ALA A 93 19.83 1.20 -8.57
N GLN A 94 20.55 1.52 -9.64
CA GLN A 94 21.91 1.03 -9.90
C GLN A 94 22.92 1.44 -8.82
N GLU A 95 22.71 2.56 -8.10
CA GLU A 95 23.58 3.00 -7.00
C GLU A 95 23.63 2.00 -5.82
N ILE A 96 22.62 1.14 -5.73
CA ILE A 96 22.52 0.08 -4.72
C ILE A 96 22.45 -1.31 -5.35
N SER A 97 22.96 -1.45 -6.58
CA SER A 97 23.03 -2.71 -7.35
C SER A 97 21.65 -3.36 -7.56
N GLN A 98 20.61 -2.55 -7.78
CA GLN A 98 19.27 -3.02 -8.16
C GLN A 98 18.96 -2.59 -9.59
N GLU A 99 18.20 -3.41 -10.32
CA GLU A 99 17.68 -3.06 -11.64
C GLU A 99 16.62 -1.95 -11.56
N ALA A 100 15.74 -2.02 -10.57
CA ALA A 100 14.73 -1.04 -10.27
C ALA A 100 14.52 -0.95 -8.74
N PHE A 101 13.97 0.15 -8.25
CA PHE A 101 13.48 0.25 -6.87
C PHE A 101 12.22 -0.59 -6.65
N GLY A 102 11.45 -0.76 -7.71
CA GLY A 102 10.19 -1.45 -7.73
C GLY A 102 9.47 -1.25 -9.06
N TYR A 103 8.18 -1.54 -9.07
CA TYR A 103 7.34 -1.48 -10.27
C TYR A 103 5.98 -0.90 -9.91
N ASN A 104 5.40 -0.10 -10.80
CA ASN A 104 4.06 0.48 -10.64
C ASN A 104 3.06 -0.22 -11.55
N ILE A 105 1.87 -0.50 -11.03
CA ILE A 105 0.79 -1.19 -11.75
C ILE A 105 -0.57 -0.59 -11.36
N LEU A 106 -1.56 -0.67 -12.25
CA LEU A 106 -2.95 -0.40 -11.90
C LEU A 106 -3.46 -1.39 -10.85
N ASN A 107 -4.11 -0.91 -9.80
CA ASN A 107 -4.70 -1.79 -8.78
C ASN A 107 -5.66 -2.81 -9.37
N ALA A 108 -6.44 -2.40 -10.40
CA ALA A 108 -7.37 -3.28 -11.09
C ALA A 108 -6.66 -4.44 -11.81
N GLU A 109 -5.50 -4.18 -12.44
CA GLU A 109 -4.74 -5.24 -13.12
C GLU A 109 -4.08 -6.18 -12.11
N LEU A 110 -3.48 -5.64 -11.04
CA LEU A 110 -2.95 -6.48 -9.97
C LEU A 110 -4.03 -7.33 -9.31
N GLN A 111 -5.24 -6.77 -9.11
CA GLN A 111 -6.38 -7.51 -8.57
C GLN A 111 -6.79 -8.67 -9.49
N LYS A 112 -6.83 -8.45 -10.81
CA LYS A 112 -7.13 -9.51 -11.79
C LYS A 112 -6.09 -10.64 -11.73
N ILE A 113 -4.81 -10.29 -11.68
CA ILE A 113 -3.69 -11.26 -11.58
C ILE A 113 -3.86 -12.12 -10.32
N LEU A 114 -4.06 -11.50 -9.15
CA LEU A 114 -4.21 -12.21 -7.88
C LEU A 114 -5.47 -13.09 -7.87
N MET A 115 -6.60 -12.60 -8.39
CA MET A 115 -7.85 -13.36 -8.43
C MET A 115 -7.80 -14.50 -9.45
N HIS A 116 -7.09 -14.30 -10.57
CA HIS A 116 -6.86 -15.38 -11.54
C HIS A 116 -6.02 -16.52 -10.93
N ALA A 117 -4.93 -16.18 -10.26
CA ALA A 117 -4.11 -17.14 -9.55
C ALA A 117 -4.91 -17.92 -8.47
N LEU A 118 -5.84 -17.26 -7.78
CA LEU A 118 -6.71 -17.91 -6.81
C LEU A 118 -7.72 -18.88 -7.45
N HIS A 119 -8.18 -18.58 -8.68
CA HIS A 119 -9.12 -19.45 -9.39
C HIS A 119 -8.52 -20.83 -9.70
N ASP A 120 -7.20 -20.88 -9.91
CA ASP A 120 -6.49 -22.12 -10.25
C ASP A 120 -6.13 -22.96 -9.02
N VAL A 121 -6.49 -22.50 -7.81
CA VAL A 121 -6.20 -23.17 -6.55
C VAL A 121 -7.46 -23.86 -6.00
N GLU A 122 -7.54 -25.18 -6.10
CA GLU A 122 -8.69 -25.98 -5.61
C GLU A 122 -8.99 -25.82 -4.11
N ARG A 123 -8.02 -25.37 -3.32
CA ARG A 123 -8.15 -25.21 -1.87
C ARG A 123 -8.85 -23.93 -1.44
N VAL A 124 -9.21 -23.05 -2.38
CA VAL A 124 -9.87 -21.76 -2.10
C VAL A 124 -11.32 -21.80 -2.52
N THR A 125 -12.20 -21.43 -1.59
CA THR A 125 -13.59 -21.12 -1.89
C THR A 125 -13.81 -19.63 -1.78
N VAL A 126 -14.26 -18.99 -2.88
CA VAL A 126 -14.53 -17.55 -2.94
C VAL A 126 -16.02 -17.29 -2.74
N PHE A 127 -16.37 -16.54 -1.70
CA PHE A 127 -17.72 -16.07 -1.41
C PHE A 127 -17.88 -14.63 -1.85
N LYS A 128 -18.78 -14.38 -2.82
CA LYS A 128 -19.03 -13.04 -3.41
C LYS A 128 -20.04 -12.21 -2.62
N VAL A 129 -20.23 -12.55 -1.36
CA VAL A 129 -21.17 -11.92 -0.43
C VAL A 129 -20.40 -11.38 0.77
N ALA A 130 -20.83 -10.26 1.35
CA ALA A 130 -20.13 -9.67 2.49
C ALA A 130 -20.41 -10.44 3.80
N ALA A 131 -19.49 -10.34 4.74
CA ALA A 131 -19.73 -10.79 6.11
C ALA A 131 -20.61 -9.78 6.84
N GLU A 132 -21.71 -10.26 7.43
CA GLU A 132 -22.64 -9.47 8.24
C GLU A 132 -22.27 -9.52 9.72
N LYS A 133 -21.98 -10.74 10.24
CA LYS A 133 -21.70 -10.95 11.65
C LYS A 133 -20.54 -11.92 11.85
N ILE A 134 -19.69 -11.62 12.82
CA ILE A 134 -18.57 -12.48 13.24
C ILE A 134 -18.70 -12.74 14.74
N THR A 135 -18.61 -14.02 15.12
CA THR A 135 -18.63 -14.48 16.52
C THR A 135 -17.37 -15.28 16.78
N HIS A 136 -16.65 -14.92 17.84
CA HIS A 136 -15.48 -15.68 18.31
C HIS A 136 -15.94 -16.74 19.30
N GLU A 137 -15.57 -17.98 19.04
CA GLU A 137 -15.87 -19.15 19.85
C GLU A 137 -14.57 -19.72 20.45
N GLU A 138 -14.66 -20.63 21.39
CA GLU A 138 -13.49 -21.25 22.04
C GLU A 138 -12.60 -21.96 21.01
N ASP A 139 -13.20 -22.72 20.09
CA ASP A 139 -12.49 -23.55 19.12
C ASP A 139 -12.35 -22.91 17.72
N GLY A 140 -12.93 -21.75 17.50
CA GLY A 140 -12.93 -21.15 16.16
C GLY A 140 -13.61 -19.78 16.07
N VAL A 141 -13.98 -19.47 14.84
CA VAL A 141 -14.71 -18.24 14.48
C VAL A 141 -15.88 -18.63 13.60
N ARG A 142 -17.07 -18.16 13.93
CA ARG A 142 -18.28 -18.30 13.09
C ARG A 142 -18.59 -17.00 12.41
N ILE A 143 -18.86 -17.08 11.10
CA ILE A 143 -19.21 -15.92 10.26
C ILE A 143 -20.58 -16.18 9.63
N VAL A 144 -21.45 -15.19 9.72
CA VAL A 144 -22.71 -15.14 8.97
C VAL A 144 -22.53 -14.16 7.82
N LEU A 145 -22.86 -14.60 6.61
CA LEU A 145 -22.85 -13.76 5.40
C LEU A 145 -24.20 -13.06 5.22
N GLU A 146 -24.24 -11.98 4.44
CA GLU A 146 -25.48 -11.21 4.17
C GLU A 146 -26.61 -12.03 3.50
N ASP A 147 -26.28 -13.14 2.83
CA ASP A 147 -27.25 -14.08 2.27
C ASP A 147 -27.73 -15.15 3.26
N GLY A 148 -27.30 -15.07 4.51
CA GLY A 148 -27.63 -15.99 5.59
C GLY A 148 -26.75 -17.26 5.65
N ALA A 149 -25.83 -17.45 4.72
CA ALA A 149 -24.87 -18.56 4.78
C ALA A 149 -23.95 -18.42 6.00
N GLN A 150 -23.61 -19.56 6.60
CA GLN A 150 -22.72 -19.61 7.76
C GLN A 150 -21.42 -20.34 7.42
N LEU A 151 -20.31 -19.82 7.89
CA LEU A 151 -18.97 -20.38 7.74
C LEU A 151 -18.34 -20.54 9.12
N GLU A 152 -17.57 -21.60 9.30
CA GLU A 152 -16.74 -21.80 10.48
C GLU A 152 -15.27 -21.88 10.09
N GLY A 153 -14.40 -21.26 10.87
CA GLY A 153 -12.96 -21.26 10.61
C GLY A 153 -12.12 -21.29 11.86
N ARG A 154 -10.91 -21.80 11.76
CA ARG A 154 -9.97 -21.87 12.88
C ARG A 154 -9.23 -20.54 13.08
N ILE A 155 -8.92 -19.84 11.97
CA ILE A 155 -8.18 -18.58 11.93
C ILE A 155 -8.94 -17.59 11.05
N LEU A 156 -8.98 -16.32 11.47
CA LEU A 156 -9.62 -15.23 10.77
C LEU A 156 -8.61 -14.15 10.39
N ALA A 157 -8.45 -13.87 9.10
CA ALA A 157 -7.63 -12.78 8.58
C ALA A 157 -8.54 -11.65 8.08
N GLY A 158 -8.50 -10.49 8.73
CA GLY A 158 -9.23 -9.29 8.35
C GLY A 158 -8.42 -8.44 7.37
N SER A 159 -8.87 -8.35 6.13
CA SER A 159 -8.38 -7.44 5.09
C SER A 159 -9.53 -6.61 4.51
N ASP A 160 -10.55 -6.39 5.33
CA ASP A 160 -11.85 -5.78 5.03
C ASP A 160 -11.83 -4.24 5.16
N GLY A 161 -10.63 -3.68 5.06
CA GLY A 161 -10.40 -2.25 4.89
C GLY A 161 -10.59 -1.43 6.16
N ARG A 162 -10.59 -0.12 5.99
CA ARG A 162 -10.62 0.89 7.07
C ARG A 162 -11.74 0.66 8.09
N ASN A 163 -12.90 0.24 7.65
CA ASN A 163 -14.08 0.01 8.49
C ASN A 163 -14.22 -1.46 8.93
N SER A 164 -13.11 -2.15 9.12
CA SER A 164 -13.02 -3.58 9.38
C SER A 164 -14.03 -4.10 10.39
N LEU A 165 -14.84 -5.06 9.97
CA LEU A 165 -15.75 -5.83 10.82
C LEU A 165 -14.94 -6.80 11.68
N VAL A 166 -13.90 -7.43 11.10
CA VAL A 166 -13.00 -8.35 11.84
C VAL A 166 -12.36 -7.63 13.02
N ARG A 167 -11.84 -6.42 12.81
CA ARG A 167 -11.24 -5.64 13.88
C ARG A 167 -12.24 -5.35 15.01
N ARG A 168 -13.47 -4.92 14.65
CA ARG A 168 -14.52 -4.63 15.64
C ARG A 168 -14.96 -5.87 16.38
N SER A 169 -15.14 -7.01 15.70
CA SER A 169 -15.56 -8.26 16.32
C SER A 169 -14.52 -8.82 17.32
N ALA A 170 -13.22 -8.61 17.04
CA ALA A 170 -12.13 -8.98 17.94
C ALA A 170 -11.97 -8.00 19.14
N GLY A 171 -12.81 -6.94 19.22
CA GLY A 171 -12.72 -5.94 20.28
C GLY A 171 -11.43 -5.10 20.23
N ILE A 172 -10.87 -4.90 19.02
CA ILE A 172 -9.65 -4.12 18.82
C ILE A 172 -10.06 -2.68 18.47
N SER A 173 -9.62 -1.73 19.28
CA SER A 173 -9.85 -0.30 19.06
C SER A 173 -8.82 0.31 18.10
N THR A 174 -9.07 1.57 17.68
CA THR A 174 -8.20 2.31 16.78
C THR A 174 -7.90 3.70 17.30
N ARG A 175 -6.73 4.22 16.92
CA ARG A 175 -6.44 5.64 16.93
C ARG A 175 -6.50 6.15 15.50
N SER A 176 -7.29 7.16 15.23
CA SER A 176 -7.43 7.78 13.90
C SER A 176 -7.24 9.29 13.97
N TRP A 177 -6.79 9.87 12.85
CA TRP A 177 -6.60 11.31 12.70
C TRP A 177 -6.79 11.72 11.25
N SER A 178 -7.01 12.99 10.99
CA SER A 178 -7.13 13.58 9.66
C SER A 178 -6.01 14.59 9.41
N TYR A 179 -5.76 14.88 8.12
CA TYR A 179 -4.85 15.93 7.68
C TYR A 179 -5.64 16.97 6.88
N PRO A 180 -5.20 18.23 6.85
CA PRO A 180 -5.84 19.28 6.06
C PRO A 180 -5.44 19.16 4.58
N GLN A 181 -5.56 17.97 4.01
CA GLN A 181 -5.16 17.64 2.65
C GLN A 181 -6.15 16.68 1.99
N THR A 182 -6.31 16.84 0.68
CA THR A 182 -6.99 15.90 -0.21
C THR A 182 -6.05 15.58 -1.37
N ALA A 183 -5.92 14.31 -1.78
CA ALA A 183 -5.24 13.97 -3.01
C ALA A 183 -6.23 13.90 -4.17
N ILE A 184 -5.86 14.46 -5.32
CA ILE A 184 -6.36 14.02 -6.62
C ILE A 184 -5.47 12.86 -7.08
N VAL A 185 -6.12 11.76 -7.50
CA VAL A 185 -5.46 10.62 -8.12
C VAL A 185 -6.04 10.43 -9.51
N LEU A 186 -5.18 10.34 -10.51
CA LEU A 186 -5.56 10.12 -11.90
C LEU A 186 -4.39 9.53 -12.70
N ASN A 187 -4.66 9.09 -13.93
CA ASN A 187 -3.63 8.73 -14.90
C ASN A 187 -3.68 9.70 -16.08
N PHE A 188 -2.54 9.93 -16.71
CA PHE A 188 -2.42 10.82 -17.84
C PHE A 188 -1.42 10.32 -18.88
N ASP A 189 -1.69 10.60 -20.13
CA ASP A 189 -0.77 10.41 -21.24
C ASP A 189 0.08 11.68 -21.42
N HIS A 190 1.31 11.54 -21.93
CA HIS A 190 2.25 12.62 -22.12
C HIS A 190 3.13 12.44 -23.38
N GLU A 191 3.71 13.51 -23.85
CA GLU A 191 4.40 13.56 -25.14
C GLU A 191 5.79 12.89 -25.09
N TYR A 192 6.59 13.18 -24.06
CA TYR A 192 7.96 12.68 -23.94
C TYR A 192 8.03 11.46 -23.01
N ASP A 193 9.00 10.58 -23.24
CA ASP A 193 9.24 9.42 -22.38
C ASP A 193 9.65 9.88 -20.96
N HIS A 194 9.17 9.18 -19.94
CA HIS A 194 9.53 9.45 -18.54
C HIS A 194 10.85 8.76 -18.12
N ASP A 195 11.48 7.98 -18.99
CA ASP A 195 12.74 7.26 -18.72
C ASP A 195 12.72 6.47 -17.40
N ASP A 196 11.61 5.77 -17.12
CA ASP A 196 11.39 5.00 -15.88
C ASP A 196 11.64 5.83 -14.59
N THR A 197 11.43 7.15 -14.69
CA THR A 197 11.67 8.10 -13.61
C THR A 197 10.36 8.50 -12.92
N SER A 198 10.28 8.25 -11.61
CA SER A 198 9.26 8.85 -10.74
C SER A 198 9.73 10.21 -10.26
N ASN A 199 8.87 11.23 -10.39
CA ASN A 199 9.17 12.59 -9.96
C ASN A 199 8.22 13.01 -8.83
N GLU A 200 8.79 13.38 -7.68
CA GLU A 200 8.05 13.91 -6.54
C GLU A 200 8.42 15.36 -6.31
N PHE A 201 7.47 16.26 -6.50
CA PHE A 201 7.59 17.69 -6.22
C PHE A 201 7.01 17.99 -4.85
N HIS A 202 7.85 18.44 -3.92
CA HIS A 202 7.40 18.91 -2.62
C HIS A 202 6.81 20.29 -2.73
N THR A 203 5.51 20.43 -2.52
CA THR A 203 4.81 21.73 -2.55
C THR A 203 4.39 22.16 -1.14
N PRO A 204 4.00 23.43 -0.92
CA PRO A 204 3.49 23.90 0.38
C PRO A 204 2.25 23.13 0.88
N ALA A 205 1.46 22.57 -0.05
CA ALA A 205 0.24 21.81 0.27
C ALA A 205 0.48 20.30 0.40
N GLY A 206 1.70 19.82 0.09
CA GLY A 206 2.08 18.41 0.12
C GLY A 206 2.71 17.94 -1.17
N PRO A 207 2.95 16.63 -1.33
CA PRO A 207 3.60 16.10 -2.52
C PRO A 207 2.69 16.13 -3.75
N PHE A 208 3.32 16.38 -4.91
CA PHE A 208 2.81 16.11 -6.24
C PHE A 208 3.71 15.04 -6.84
N THR A 209 3.21 13.84 -7.01
CA THR A 209 4.02 12.68 -7.39
C THR A 209 3.55 12.09 -8.70
N GLN A 210 4.38 12.19 -9.74
CA GLN A 210 4.21 11.49 -11.01
C GLN A 210 4.96 10.15 -10.93
N VAL A 211 4.30 9.06 -11.35
CA VAL A 211 4.86 7.71 -11.31
C VAL A 211 4.64 7.03 -12.67
N PRO A 212 5.66 6.44 -13.29
CA PRO A 212 5.55 5.65 -14.52
C PRO A 212 4.44 4.61 -14.49
N LEU A 213 3.65 4.49 -15.57
CA LEU A 213 2.58 3.49 -15.70
C LEU A 213 2.58 2.81 -17.09
N GLY A 214 3.43 3.22 -17.98
CA GLY A 214 3.62 2.75 -19.33
C GLY A 214 4.60 3.69 -20.00
N ARG A 215 4.96 3.50 -21.24
CA ARG A 215 6.02 4.28 -21.89
C ARG A 215 5.75 5.79 -21.87
N ASN A 216 4.56 6.20 -22.33
CA ASN A 216 4.13 7.59 -22.40
C ASN A 216 2.86 7.81 -21.56
N ARG A 217 2.74 7.10 -20.45
CA ARG A 217 1.65 7.20 -19.50
C ARG A 217 2.19 7.20 -18.09
N SER A 218 1.60 8.01 -17.24
CA SER A 218 1.95 8.12 -15.82
C SER A 218 0.70 8.15 -14.95
N SER A 219 0.85 7.71 -13.70
CA SER A 219 -0.11 7.99 -12.65
C SER A 219 0.32 9.23 -11.86
N LEU A 220 -0.66 9.92 -11.31
CA LEU A 220 -0.47 11.11 -10.49
C LEU A 220 -1.15 10.95 -9.13
N VAL A 221 -0.43 11.29 -8.08
CA VAL A 221 -0.97 11.59 -6.76
C VAL A 221 -0.63 13.03 -6.44
N TRP A 222 -1.61 13.91 -6.39
CA TRP A 222 -1.43 15.33 -6.15
C TRP A 222 -2.13 15.76 -4.85
N ALA A 223 -1.36 15.93 -3.79
CA ALA A 223 -1.85 16.45 -2.52
C ALA A 223 -2.08 17.96 -2.58
N MET A 224 -3.21 18.41 -2.06
CA MET A 224 -3.59 19.82 -2.07
C MET A 224 -4.51 20.16 -0.88
N ASN A 225 -4.79 21.43 -0.71
CA ASN A 225 -5.80 21.92 0.22
C ASN A 225 -7.19 21.36 -0.16
N PRO A 226 -8.05 20.98 0.80
CA PRO A 226 -9.41 20.52 0.48
C PRO A 226 -10.24 21.48 -0.38
N LEU A 227 -10.11 22.80 -0.19
CA LEU A 227 -10.79 23.81 -1.02
C LEU A 227 -10.28 23.76 -2.48
N ASP A 228 -8.97 23.68 -2.68
CA ASP A 228 -8.38 23.56 -4.01
C ASP A 228 -8.85 22.27 -4.71
N ALA A 229 -9.09 21.19 -3.96
CA ALA A 229 -9.61 19.94 -4.51
C ALA A 229 -11.07 20.07 -4.98
N VAL A 230 -11.89 20.86 -4.28
CA VAL A 230 -13.28 21.17 -4.69
C VAL A 230 -13.27 21.92 -6.03
N ASP A 231 -12.44 22.94 -6.17
CA ASP A 231 -12.35 23.72 -7.40
C ASP A 231 -11.92 22.84 -8.59
N ARG A 232 -10.93 21.95 -8.38
CA ARG A 232 -10.42 21.04 -9.42
C ARG A 232 -11.40 19.94 -9.83
N ARG A 233 -12.43 19.66 -9.02
CA ARG A 233 -13.53 18.79 -9.46
C ARG A 233 -14.32 19.35 -10.62
N GLN A 234 -14.37 20.70 -10.74
CA GLN A 234 -15.13 21.42 -11.75
C GLN A 234 -14.31 21.68 -13.04
N ASN A 235 -12.98 21.51 -13.00
CA ASN A 235 -12.13 21.73 -14.15
C ASN A 235 -12.46 20.74 -15.27
N THR A 236 -12.31 21.18 -16.52
CA THR A 236 -12.27 20.27 -17.67
C THR A 236 -11.02 19.37 -17.63
N ASP A 237 -10.98 18.32 -18.45
CA ASP A 237 -9.76 17.50 -18.56
C ASP A 237 -8.61 18.27 -19.17
N ASP A 238 -8.89 19.18 -20.11
CA ASP A 238 -7.88 20.03 -20.74
C ASP A 238 -7.30 21.02 -19.74
N ASP A 239 -8.13 21.70 -18.93
CA ASP A 239 -7.66 22.63 -17.89
C ASP A 239 -6.78 21.91 -16.86
N LEU A 240 -7.21 20.72 -16.43
CA LEU A 240 -6.45 19.93 -15.46
C LEU A 240 -5.14 19.40 -16.08
N GLY A 241 -5.17 18.98 -17.35
CA GLY A 241 -3.99 18.58 -18.10
C GLY A 241 -2.94 19.70 -18.15
N GLN A 242 -3.36 20.94 -18.48
CA GLN A 242 -2.47 22.11 -18.50
C GLN A 242 -1.90 22.41 -17.10
N GLN A 243 -2.70 22.26 -16.02
CA GLN A 243 -2.22 22.46 -14.66
C GLN A 243 -1.19 21.40 -14.26
N VAL A 244 -1.39 20.14 -14.65
CA VAL A 244 -0.44 19.04 -14.42
C VAL A 244 0.86 19.29 -15.19
N GLU A 245 0.78 19.63 -16.47
CA GLU A 245 1.93 19.99 -17.31
C GLU A 245 2.75 21.13 -16.67
N LYS A 246 2.07 22.24 -16.34
CA LYS A 246 2.71 23.41 -15.71
C LYS A 246 3.38 23.05 -14.38
N ARG A 247 2.76 22.21 -13.56
CA ARG A 247 3.32 21.78 -12.27
C ARG A 247 4.57 20.91 -12.44
N MET A 248 4.66 20.16 -13.51
CA MET A 248 5.85 19.39 -13.90
C MET A 248 6.88 20.21 -14.69
N HIS A 249 6.70 21.54 -14.82
CA HIS A 249 7.58 22.39 -15.62
C HIS A 249 7.72 21.90 -17.09
N SER A 250 6.65 21.36 -17.66
CA SER A 250 6.55 20.77 -19.02
C SER A 250 7.61 19.71 -19.34
N MET A 251 8.21 19.06 -18.32
CA MET A 251 9.28 18.09 -18.53
C MET A 251 8.85 16.83 -19.31
N LEU A 252 7.56 16.52 -19.31
CA LEU A 252 6.98 15.41 -20.09
C LEU A 252 6.21 15.90 -21.34
N GLY A 253 6.32 17.18 -21.68
CA GLY A 253 5.58 17.79 -22.78
C GLY A 253 4.09 17.91 -22.46
N LYS A 254 3.25 17.90 -23.51
CA LYS A 254 1.80 18.02 -23.39
C LYS A 254 1.20 16.86 -22.60
N VAL A 255 0.23 17.18 -21.74
CA VAL A 255 -0.47 16.24 -20.86
C VAL A 255 -1.93 16.11 -21.27
N LYS A 256 -2.42 14.87 -21.35
CA LYS A 256 -3.83 14.53 -21.57
C LYS A 256 -4.31 13.60 -20.47
N ILE A 257 -5.39 13.98 -19.77
CA ILE A 257 -6.00 13.12 -18.74
C ILE A 257 -6.54 11.85 -19.39
N ALA A 258 -6.21 10.69 -18.82
CA ALA A 258 -6.47 9.37 -19.40
C ALA A 258 -7.31 8.44 -18.49
N SER A 259 -7.78 8.93 -17.34
CA SER A 259 -8.64 8.16 -16.43
C SER A 259 -9.65 9.02 -15.70
N ALA A 260 -10.62 8.38 -15.04
CA ALA A 260 -11.44 9.04 -14.04
C ALA A 260 -10.57 9.62 -12.91
N ARG A 261 -11.05 10.68 -12.27
CA ARG A 261 -10.40 11.40 -11.18
C ARG A 261 -10.93 10.91 -9.84
N GLY A 262 -10.04 10.39 -8.99
CA GLY A 262 -10.34 10.08 -7.60
C GLY A 262 -9.96 11.22 -6.67
N PHE A 263 -10.76 11.49 -5.63
CA PHE A 263 -10.47 12.50 -4.61
C PHE A 263 -10.49 11.84 -3.24
N PHE A 264 -9.34 11.81 -2.57
CA PHE A 264 -9.14 11.06 -1.34
C PHE A 264 -8.66 11.99 -0.22
N PRO A 265 -9.49 12.31 0.79
CA PRO A 265 -9.03 13.02 1.98
C PRO A 265 -7.94 12.23 2.70
N PHE A 266 -6.86 12.91 3.09
CA PHE A 266 -5.78 12.28 3.83
C PHE A 266 -6.19 12.02 5.28
N SER A 267 -5.91 10.82 5.73
CA SER A 267 -6.14 10.43 7.13
C SER A 267 -5.19 9.31 7.52
N GLY A 268 -5.02 9.14 8.81
CA GLY A 268 -4.32 8.01 9.40
C GLY A 268 -5.23 7.20 10.31
N LEU A 269 -4.92 5.92 10.42
CA LEU A 269 -5.54 5.00 11.37
C LEU A 269 -4.48 3.97 11.77
N ILE A 270 -4.43 3.65 13.05
CA ILE A 270 -3.66 2.52 13.56
C ILE A 270 -4.51 1.77 14.58
N ALA A 271 -4.59 0.46 14.43
CA ALA A 271 -5.22 -0.41 15.40
C ALA A 271 -4.33 -0.51 16.66
N THR A 272 -4.93 -0.60 17.84
CA THR A 272 -4.19 -0.75 19.11
C THR A 272 -3.48 -2.08 19.21
N GLN A 273 -3.95 -3.09 18.48
CA GLN A 273 -3.35 -4.39 18.27
C GLN A 273 -3.55 -4.79 16.80
N LEU A 274 -2.57 -5.43 16.19
CA LEU A 274 -2.67 -5.91 14.80
C LEU A 274 -3.21 -7.35 14.72
N GLY A 275 -3.46 -7.97 15.87
CA GLY A 275 -4.10 -9.25 15.99
C GLY A 275 -4.42 -9.57 17.45
N LYS A 276 -5.37 -10.47 17.66
CA LYS A 276 -5.82 -10.91 18.98
C LYS A 276 -6.47 -12.28 18.87
N GLY A 277 -6.05 -13.22 19.73
CA GLY A 277 -6.57 -14.57 19.69
C GLY A 277 -6.41 -15.21 18.31
N ARG A 278 -7.51 -15.63 17.71
CA ARG A 278 -7.55 -16.27 16.37
C ARG A 278 -7.58 -15.29 15.21
N SER A 279 -7.57 -13.97 15.46
CA SER A 279 -7.75 -12.94 14.43
C SER A 279 -6.48 -12.15 14.17
N VAL A 280 -6.14 -11.93 12.88
CA VAL A 280 -5.08 -11.04 12.41
C VAL A 280 -5.67 -9.93 11.54
N LEU A 281 -5.05 -8.74 11.53
CA LEU A 281 -5.48 -7.60 10.73
C LEU A 281 -4.40 -7.28 9.68
N LEU A 282 -4.78 -7.29 8.41
CA LEU A 282 -3.89 -7.12 7.28
C LEU A 282 -4.22 -5.80 6.55
N GLY A 283 -3.19 -5.05 6.22
CA GLY A 283 -3.32 -3.79 5.46
C GLY A 283 -4.24 -2.79 6.14
N GLU A 284 -5.20 -2.21 5.41
CA GLU A 284 -6.06 -1.13 5.90
C GLU A 284 -7.00 -1.53 7.05
N ALA A 285 -7.18 -2.81 7.34
CA ALA A 285 -7.88 -3.25 8.53
C ALA A 285 -7.09 -2.94 9.81
N GLY A 286 -5.76 -2.96 9.74
CA GLY A 286 -4.85 -2.68 10.86
C GLY A 286 -4.25 -1.28 10.84
N HIS A 287 -3.95 -0.72 9.66
CA HIS A 287 -3.26 0.56 9.53
C HIS A 287 -3.59 1.28 8.22
N VAL A 288 -3.77 2.59 8.30
CA VAL A 288 -3.98 3.49 7.16
C VAL A 288 -3.12 4.73 7.36
N PHE A 289 -2.47 5.20 6.31
CA PHE A 289 -1.71 6.45 6.30
C PHE A 289 -1.73 7.10 4.91
N PRO A 290 -1.37 8.40 4.82
CA PRO A 290 -1.36 9.11 3.55
C PRO A 290 -0.51 8.40 2.48
N PRO A 291 -0.85 8.51 1.19
CA PRO A 291 -0.14 7.86 0.09
C PRO A 291 1.21 8.55 -0.20
N ILE A 292 2.10 8.59 0.78
CA ILE A 292 3.44 9.18 0.70
C ILE A 292 4.47 8.06 0.69
N GLY A 293 5.38 8.07 -0.29
CA GLY A 293 6.46 7.10 -0.41
C GLY A 293 6.01 5.66 -0.68
N ALA A 294 4.84 5.47 -1.31
CA ALA A 294 4.30 4.16 -1.73
C ALA A 294 4.22 3.10 -0.61
N GLN A 295 4.01 3.49 0.65
CA GLN A 295 4.10 2.58 1.80
C GLN A 295 2.86 1.69 2.00
N GLY A 296 1.64 2.14 1.61
CA GLY A 296 0.38 1.50 1.98
C GLY A 296 0.32 0.01 1.70
N PHE A 297 0.29 -0.38 0.43
CA PHE A 297 0.16 -1.79 0.08
C PHE A 297 1.46 -2.59 0.29
N ASN A 298 2.63 -1.95 0.19
CA ASN A 298 3.91 -2.61 0.53
C ASN A 298 3.94 -3.08 1.99
N LEU A 299 3.39 -2.29 2.91
CA LEU A 299 3.26 -2.68 4.32
C LEU A 299 2.21 -3.80 4.49
N GLY A 300 1.10 -3.74 3.75
CA GLY A 300 0.09 -4.80 3.71
C GLY A 300 0.65 -6.14 3.20
N LEU A 301 1.51 -6.15 2.19
CA LEU A 301 2.18 -7.37 1.73
C LEU A 301 3.17 -7.92 2.77
N ARG A 302 3.81 -7.06 3.56
CA ARG A 302 4.62 -7.52 4.71
C ARG A 302 3.77 -8.13 5.81
N ASP A 303 2.55 -7.62 6.03
CA ASP A 303 1.60 -8.26 6.93
C ASP A 303 1.27 -9.67 6.44
N VAL A 304 0.96 -9.81 5.14
CA VAL A 304 0.65 -11.11 4.52
C VAL A 304 1.85 -12.07 4.62
N SER A 305 3.08 -11.58 4.41
CA SER A 305 4.29 -12.41 4.53
C SER A 305 4.47 -12.95 5.95
N VAL A 306 4.33 -12.10 6.98
CA VAL A 306 4.42 -12.54 8.38
C VAL A 306 3.27 -13.49 8.74
N PHE A 307 2.07 -13.22 8.22
CA PHE A 307 0.94 -14.14 8.42
C PHE A 307 1.21 -15.52 7.80
N MET A 308 1.73 -15.57 6.58
CA MET A 308 2.13 -16.82 5.92
C MET A 308 3.19 -17.58 6.74
N ASP A 309 4.20 -16.90 7.27
CA ASP A 309 5.24 -17.51 8.08
C ASP A 309 4.69 -18.08 9.40
N LEU A 310 3.75 -17.38 10.04
CA LEU A 310 3.07 -17.88 11.23
C LEU A 310 2.20 -19.11 10.93
N LEU A 311 1.49 -19.13 9.80
CA LEU A 311 0.70 -20.30 9.39
C LEU A 311 1.57 -21.54 9.17
N ARG A 312 2.81 -21.36 8.65
CA ARG A 312 3.77 -22.47 8.46
C ARG A 312 4.32 -23.02 9.77
N GLN A 313 4.41 -22.17 10.81
CA GLN A 313 4.99 -22.51 12.10
C GLN A 313 3.95 -22.99 13.12
N ILE A 314 2.66 -22.83 12.81
CA ILE A 314 1.60 -23.23 13.73
C ILE A 314 1.60 -24.75 13.91
N GLU A 315 1.80 -25.18 15.16
CA GLU A 315 1.50 -26.52 15.59
C GLU A 315 0.01 -26.66 15.95
N THR A 316 -0.50 -27.89 16.02
CA THR A 316 -1.89 -28.15 16.39
C THR A 316 -2.21 -27.50 17.74
N GLY A 317 -3.19 -26.60 17.76
CA GLY A 317 -3.60 -25.83 18.95
C GLY A 317 -3.01 -24.40 19.04
N GLY A 318 -2.03 -24.05 18.19
CA GLY A 318 -1.45 -22.70 18.16
C GLY A 318 -2.35 -21.64 17.53
N GLU A 319 -3.44 -22.06 16.88
CA GLU A 319 -4.38 -21.14 16.20
C GLU A 319 -5.04 -20.14 17.18
N ALA A 320 -5.24 -20.54 18.44
CA ALA A 320 -5.85 -19.71 19.47
C ALA A 320 -5.04 -18.43 19.79
N THR A 321 -3.74 -18.41 19.49
CA THR A 321 -2.82 -17.30 19.84
C THR A 321 -2.12 -16.69 18.64
N ILE A 322 -2.49 -17.06 17.41
CA ILE A 322 -1.85 -16.54 16.19
C ILE A 322 -1.93 -15.03 16.09
N GLY A 323 -3.07 -14.43 16.49
CA GLY A 323 -3.25 -12.99 16.48
C GLY A 323 -2.27 -12.27 17.41
N ASP A 324 -2.03 -12.82 18.59
CA ASP A 324 -1.09 -12.23 19.56
C ASP A 324 0.36 -12.37 19.09
N ALA A 325 0.70 -13.48 18.43
CA ALA A 325 2.01 -13.66 17.79
C ALA A 325 2.20 -12.69 16.61
N PHE A 326 1.17 -12.52 15.78
CA PHE A 326 1.17 -11.58 14.68
C PHE A 326 1.35 -10.13 15.15
N ASP A 327 0.62 -9.71 16.17
CA ASP A 327 0.74 -8.39 16.76
C ASP A 327 2.16 -8.11 17.25
N ARG A 328 2.78 -9.06 17.99
CA ARG A 328 4.18 -8.93 18.44
C ARG A 328 5.15 -8.77 17.26
N GLY A 329 4.96 -9.53 16.19
CA GLY A 329 5.82 -9.50 15.00
C GLY A 329 5.68 -8.22 14.16
N ARG A 330 4.49 -7.60 14.17
CA ARG A 330 4.19 -6.47 13.27
C ARG A 330 4.16 -5.10 13.92
N ARG A 331 3.87 -5.01 15.23
CA ARG A 331 3.63 -3.75 15.93
C ARG A 331 4.76 -2.73 15.76
N SER A 332 6.02 -3.16 15.87
CA SER A 332 7.18 -2.27 15.75
C SER A 332 7.35 -1.71 14.33
N ASP A 333 7.22 -2.57 13.30
CA ASP A 333 7.37 -2.15 11.89
C ASP A 333 6.21 -1.22 11.48
N VAL A 334 4.97 -1.59 11.75
CA VAL A 334 3.80 -0.75 11.46
C VAL A 334 3.86 0.58 12.21
N GLY A 335 4.22 0.55 13.50
CA GLY A 335 4.35 1.75 14.33
C GLY A 335 5.41 2.71 13.79
N SER A 336 6.63 2.23 13.53
CA SER A 336 7.72 3.06 13.02
C SER A 336 7.40 3.68 11.66
N ARG A 337 6.76 2.93 10.75
CA ARG A 337 6.35 3.45 9.43
C ARG A 337 5.23 4.47 9.54
N THR A 338 4.24 4.22 10.38
CA THR A 338 3.13 5.17 10.60
C THR A 338 3.66 6.50 11.14
N TYR A 339 4.52 6.46 12.17
CA TYR A 339 5.13 7.68 12.71
C TYR A 339 6.05 8.35 11.70
N GLY A 340 6.84 7.59 10.95
CA GLY A 340 7.74 8.14 9.93
C GLY A 340 6.97 8.91 8.84
N VAL A 341 5.90 8.33 8.31
CA VAL A 341 5.03 8.99 7.31
C VAL A 341 4.31 10.21 7.90
N ASP A 342 3.83 10.13 9.15
CA ASP A 342 3.18 11.27 9.82
C ASP A 342 4.16 12.44 10.00
N ILE A 343 5.36 12.18 10.51
CA ILE A 343 6.42 13.20 10.67
C ILE A 343 6.79 13.81 9.32
N LEU A 344 6.99 12.98 8.29
CA LEU A 344 7.32 13.47 6.95
C LEU A 344 6.23 14.38 6.41
N ASN A 345 4.97 13.95 6.45
CA ASN A 345 3.85 14.75 5.96
C ASN A 345 3.71 16.07 6.71
N ARG A 346 3.77 16.05 8.04
CA ARG A 346 3.71 17.28 8.86
C ARG A 346 4.88 18.22 8.61
N SER A 347 6.08 17.69 8.33
CA SER A 347 7.25 18.50 7.99
C SER A 347 7.10 19.24 6.66
N LEU A 348 6.43 18.61 5.68
CA LEU A 348 6.13 19.26 4.39
C LEU A 348 5.15 20.42 4.54
N LEU A 349 4.12 20.24 5.40
CA LEU A 349 3.13 21.27 5.68
C LEU A 349 3.64 22.42 6.55
N ASN A 350 4.71 22.17 7.31
CA ASN A 350 5.19 23.12 8.30
C ASN A 350 6.01 24.26 7.66
N GLY A 351 5.55 25.50 7.85
CA GLY A 351 6.24 26.72 7.40
C GLY A 351 7.29 27.26 8.38
N PHE A 352 7.49 26.64 9.57
CA PHE A 352 8.42 27.13 10.59
C PHE A 352 9.88 26.99 10.15
N LEU A 353 10.64 28.08 10.22
CA LEU A 353 11.98 28.20 9.67
C LEU A 353 12.96 27.10 10.14
N PRO A 354 13.05 26.73 11.44
CA PRO A 354 13.92 25.64 11.90
C PRO A 354 13.59 24.29 11.26
N VAL A 355 12.31 23.98 10.99
CA VAL A 355 11.90 22.75 10.31
C VAL A 355 12.35 22.76 8.85
N GLN A 356 12.26 23.90 8.17
CA GLN A 356 12.77 24.07 6.81
C GLN A 356 14.30 23.88 6.77
N MET A 357 15.03 24.47 7.72
CA MET A 357 16.49 24.31 7.83
C MET A 357 16.88 22.86 8.09
N ALA A 358 16.19 22.17 8.99
CA ALA A 358 16.45 20.75 9.28
C ALA A 358 16.18 19.87 8.05
N ARG A 359 15.09 20.13 7.29
CA ARG A 359 14.81 19.44 6.04
C ARG A 359 15.88 19.72 4.98
N TYR A 360 16.27 20.98 4.80
CA TYR A 360 17.36 21.38 3.90
C TYR A 360 18.66 20.65 4.25
N ALA A 361 19.06 20.66 5.52
CA ALA A 361 20.27 19.99 5.98
C ALA A 361 20.21 18.46 5.76
N GLY A 362 19.08 17.83 6.05
CA GLY A 362 18.86 16.40 5.80
C GLY A 362 18.95 16.04 4.33
N MET A 363 18.30 16.80 3.44
CA MET A 363 18.34 16.59 2.00
C MET A 363 19.76 16.85 1.44
N THR A 364 20.44 17.87 1.93
CA THR A 364 21.84 18.17 1.56
C THR A 364 22.78 17.04 2.00
N ALA A 365 22.58 16.49 3.19
CA ALA A 365 23.35 15.35 3.67
C ALA A 365 23.14 14.12 2.78
N LEU A 366 21.90 13.84 2.38
CA LEU A 366 21.57 12.76 1.42
C LEU A 366 22.18 12.99 0.03
N ALA A 367 22.36 14.26 -0.37
CA ALA A 367 23.01 14.59 -1.66
C ALA A 367 24.51 14.30 -1.64
N HIS A 368 25.20 14.53 -0.50
CA HIS A 368 26.66 14.58 -0.44
C HIS A 368 27.32 13.46 0.39
N ILE A 369 26.54 12.68 1.15
CA ILE A 369 27.08 11.59 2.00
C ILE A 369 26.65 10.23 1.44
N PRO A 370 27.51 9.56 0.61
CA PRO A 370 27.10 8.32 -0.08
C PRO A 370 26.63 7.18 0.85
N PRO A 371 27.23 6.90 2.02
CA PRO A 371 26.72 5.87 2.92
C PRO A 371 25.32 6.17 3.47
N LEU A 372 25.03 7.42 3.83
CA LEU A 372 23.72 7.85 4.30
C LEU A 372 22.66 7.75 3.18
N ARG A 373 23.06 8.13 1.95
CA ARG A 373 22.25 8.02 0.76
C ARG A 373 21.88 6.55 0.47
N ALA A 374 22.86 5.64 0.44
CA ALA A 374 22.63 4.23 0.23
C ALA A 374 21.77 3.59 1.33
N PHE A 375 21.97 4.00 2.58
CA PHE A 375 21.12 3.59 3.70
C PHE A 375 19.67 4.05 3.50
N ALA A 376 19.45 5.32 3.19
CA ALA A 376 18.10 5.86 2.96
C ALA A 376 17.38 5.17 1.80
N MET A 377 18.09 4.87 0.70
CA MET A 377 17.54 4.14 -0.44
C MET A 377 17.09 2.72 -0.03
N ARG A 378 17.91 1.99 0.73
CA ARG A 378 17.58 0.64 1.21
C ARG A 378 16.41 0.65 2.20
N GLU A 379 16.42 1.56 3.16
CA GLU A 379 15.33 1.72 4.14
C GLU A 379 14.02 2.17 3.48
N GLY A 380 14.08 3.00 2.44
CA GLY A 380 12.93 3.43 1.66
C GLY A 380 12.24 2.27 0.93
N MET A 381 12.99 1.27 0.48
CA MET A 381 12.44 0.05 -0.11
C MET A 381 11.82 -0.89 0.95
N GLY A 382 12.29 -0.85 2.18
CA GLY A 382 11.87 -1.72 3.28
C GLY A 382 13.08 -2.34 3.99
N PRO A 383 13.02 -2.54 5.31
CA PRO A 383 14.13 -3.10 6.05
C PRO A 383 14.46 -4.51 5.55
N ALA A 384 15.73 -4.78 5.31
CA ALA A 384 16.23 -6.06 4.77
C ALA A 384 15.87 -7.28 5.64
N ARG A 385 15.52 -7.07 6.91
CA ARG A 385 15.20 -8.11 7.90
C ARG A 385 13.73 -8.55 7.93
N SER A 386 12.81 -7.88 7.20
CA SER A 386 11.37 -8.10 7.40
C SER A 386 10.73 -9.11 6.46
N LEU A 387 11.45 -9.71 5.53
CA LEU A 387 10.85 -10.57 4.52
C LEU A 387 11.44 -11.99 4.42
N LEU A 388 12.46 -12.35 5.20
CA LEU A 388 13.01 -13.72 5.19
C LEU A 388 13.74 -14.05 6.51
N PRO A 389 13.16 -14.78 7.48
CA PRO A 389 13.95 -15.68 8.28
C PRO A 389 14.18 -16.94 7.42
N GLY A 390 15.36 -17.11 6.83
CA GLY A 390 15.74 -18.38 6.23
C GLY A 390 16.40 -18.39 4.86
N VAL A 391 16.61 -17.26 4.18
CA VAL A 391 17.48 -17.19 3.00
C VAL A 391 18.66 -16.29 3.32
N ALA A 392 19.74 -16.93 3.81
CA ALA A 392 21.06 -16.33 3.77
C ALA A 392 21.54 -16.31 2.30
N ASN A 393 22.00 -15.12 1.86
CA ASN A 393 22.75 -14.75 0.66
C ASN A 393 22.61 -15.61 -0.60
#